data_065ab3d4699dc3f2ed929ee01d9fd417
#
_entry.id   065ab3d4699dc3f2ed929ee01d9fd417
#
_cell.length_a   1.000
_cell.length_b   1.000
_cell.length_c   1.000
_cell.angle_alpha   90.00
_cell.angle_beta   90.00
_cell.angle_gamma   90.00
#
_symmetry.space_group_name_H-M   'P 1'
#
loop_
_entity.id
_entity.type
_entity.pdbx_description
1 polymer ?
#
loop_
_entity_poly.entity_id
_entity_poly.type
_entity_poly.pdbx_seq_one_letter_code
_entity_poly.pdbx_strand_id
1 'polypeptide(L)'
;MQKGNFFGLLACVSALALSACGQEAPPAPPPPSVGVVTLKTESAPLLNELPGRISAFETAEVRPQISGVIRRRLFTEGGTVQAGQLLYEIEDAPYRAALAQAQGSLANAQAAIRSTGLQAQRYKDLVGINAVSKQEYDDAAAAAQQARANVAAQQGAVQAAQVNQNFTRIRAPISGRIGRSLLTPGALVQTGQADPLTTIQRTDRVYVDVTQSAAQIIDLKQAMKAGGISEAQGARIQLILPNGSVYPGEGRLQFADVTVDSSSGAVTLRAIFPNADGLLLPGMYVRAKLIEGERTQAILAPQQGISRDARGRATAMVVGKDNKVEMRQVTVDRAIGDKWIVTSGLKPGDQLIVEGLVNLRPGTVVKPGAPQQVTAPEGGVAAQGGAKPAAAQGASNAGEAH
;
A
#
# COMPACT_ATOMS: atom_id res chain seq x y z
N MET A 1 80.60 -87.25 -23.90
CA MET A 1 79.20 -87.39 -24.25
C MET A 1 78.40 -87.33 -22.96
N GLN A 2 77.94 -86.21 -22.60
CA GLN A 2 77.37 -85.98 -21.29
C GLN A 2 76.16 -85.04 -21.47
N LYS A 3 74.99 -85.56 -21.28
CA LYS A 3 73.78 -84.77 -21.16
C LYS A 3 73.15 -85.20 -19.83
N GLY A 4 73.17 -84.38 -18.85
CA GLY A 4 72.66 -84.67 -17.56
C GLY A 4 72.07 -83.43 -16.86
N ASN A 5 70.96 -83.57 -16.23
CA ASN A 5 70.49 -82.91 -15.09
C ASN A 5 70.37 -81.36 -15.02
N PHE A 6 69.33 -80.84 -15.71
CA PHE A 6 68.92 -79.47 -15.51
C PHE A 6 67.39 -79.32 -15.19
N PHE A 7 66.72 -80.45 -14.86
CA PHE A 7 65.24 -80.42 -14.68
C PHE A 7 64.73 -80.45 -13.24
N GLY A 8 65.62 -80.49 -12.28
CA GLY A 8 65.26 -80.64 -10.83
C GLY A 8 65.08 -79.37 -10.05
N LEU A 9 65.55 -78.22 -10.52
CA LEU A 9 65.57 -76.96 -9.71
C LEU A 9 64.43 -75.98 -10.02
N LEU A 10 63.62 -76.24 -11.04
CA LEU A 10 62.53 -75.31 -11.47
C LEU A 10 61.19 -75.65 -10.84
N ALA A 11 61.02 -76.78 -10.18
CA ALA A 11 59.77 -77.25 -9.58
C ALA A 11 59.53 -76.74 -8.11
N CYS A 12 60.55 -76.33 -7.40
CA CYS A 12 60.42 -75.84 -6.02
C CYS A 12 60.12 -74.32 -5.86
N VAL A 13 60.38 -73.52 -6.91
CA VAL A 13 60.13 -72.06 -6.84
C VAL A 13 58.69 -71.74 -7.21
N SER A 14 57.94 -72.59 -7.92
CA SER A 14 56.53 -72.35 -8.29
C SER A 14 55.51 -72.64 -7.15
N ALA A 15 55.90 -73.31 -6.06
CA ALA A 15 54.98 -73.66 -4.98
C ALA A 15 54.87 -72.60 -3.83
N LEU A 16 55.77 -71.59 -3.84
CA LEU A 16 55.71 -70.49 -2.85
C LEU A 16 54.96 -69.21 -3.33
N ALA A 17 54.46 -69.14 -4.57
CA ALA A 17 53.77 -67.96 -5.10
C ALA A 17 52.25 -68.02 -4.97
N LEU A 18 51.62 -69.06 -4.41
CA LEU A 18 50.15 -69.18 -4.30
C LEU A 18 49.59 -68.92 -2.92
N SER A 19 50.38 -68.53 -1.92
CA SER A 19 49.88 -68.30 -0.53
C SER A 19 49.72 -66.81 -0.17
N ALA A 20 49.73 -65.87 -1.13
CA ALA A 20 49.64 -64.41 -0.87
C ALA A 20 48.38 -63.74 -1.43
N CYS A 21 47.22 -64.41 -1.45
CA CYS A 21 45.93 -63.78 -1.81
C CYS A 21 44.82 -64.10 -0.80
N GLY A 22 45.08 -63.75 0.46
CA GLY A 22 44.08 -63.66 1.51
C GLY A 22 44.07 -62.27 2.08
N GLN A 23 43.90 -61.23 1.25
CA GLN A 23 43.72 -59.88 1.74
C GLN A 23 42.23 -59.76 2.10
N GLU A 24 41.93 -59.87 3.40
CA GLU A 24 40.60 -59.47 3.93
C GLU A 24 40.28 -58.07 3.38
N ALA A 25 39.16 -57.95 2.70
CA ALA A 25 38.67 -56.66 2.23
C ALA A 25 38.59 -55.69 3.41
N PRO A 26 39.12 -54.47 3.32
CA PRO A 26 39.07 -53.52 4.42
C PRO A 26 37.60 -53.35 4.84
N PRO A 27 37.30 -53.27 6.13
CA PRO A 27 35.94 -53.13 6.64
C PRO A 27 35.28 -51.95 5.96
N ALA A 28 34.06 -52.15 5.47
CA ALA A 28 33.30 -51.08 4.80
C ALA A 28 33.27 -49.83 5.68
N PRO A 29 33.56 -48.65 5.16
CA PRO A 29 33.54 -47.45 5.95
C PRO A 29 32.19 -47.30 6.65
N PRO A 30 32.16 -46.85 7.91
CA PRO A 30 30.92 -46.72 8.64
C PRO A 30 29.95 -45.79 7.91
N PRO A 31 28.63 -46.09 7.91
CA PRO A 31 27.64 -45.28 7.20
C PRO A 31 27.73 -43.82 7.64
N PRO A 32 27.72 -42.85 6.71
CA PRO A 32 27.81 -41.43 7.01
C PRO A 32 26.61 -41.00 7.88
N SER A 33 26.87 -40.21 8.91
CA SER A 33 25.82 -39.61 9.73
C SER A 33 25.22 -38.39 9.02
N VAL A 34 23.89 -38.29 9.03
CA VAL A 34 23.14 -37.19 8.38
C VAL A 34 22.13 -36.58 9.38
N GLY A 35 22.00 -35.25 9.36
CA GLY A 35 20.96 -34.57 10.12
C GLY A 35 19.63 -34.65 9.35
N VAL A 36 18.58 -35.12 10.03
CA VAL A 36 17.25 -35.31 9.45
C VAL A 36 16.18 -34.53 10.19
N VAL A 37 15.21 -34.00 9.44
CA VAL A 37 13.99 -33.36 9.97
C VAL A 37 12.79 -34.20 9.54
N THR A 38 11.97 -34.66 10.51
CA THR A 38 10.72 -35.32 10.19
C THR A 38 9.67 -34.29 9.77
N LEU A 39 9.18 -34.41 8.57
CA LEU A 39 8.19 -33.49 8.02
C LEU A 39 6.82 -33.70 8.65
N LYS A 40 6.19 -32.61 9.03
CA LYS A 40 4.83 -32.59 9.59
C LYS A 40 3.93 -31.73 8.71
N THR A 41 2.63 -32.00 8.82
CA THR A 41 1.62 -31.09 8.26
C THR A 41 1.40 -29.94 9.23
N GLU A 42 1.61 -28.71 8.77
CA GLU A 42 1.41 -27.50 9.56
C GLU A 42 0.49 -26.54 8.78
N SER A 43 -0.24 -25.69 9.50
CA SER A 43 -0.94 -24.57 8.84
C SER A 43 0.08 -23.48 8.47
N ALA A 44 0.03 -23.01 7.25
CA ALA A 44 0.94 -22.02 6.73
C ALA A 44 0.17 -20.81 6.15
N PRO A 45 0.37 -19.59 6.70
CA PRO A 45 -0.24 -18.40 6.14
C PRO A 45 0.34 -18.11 4.75
N LEU A 46 -0.53 -17.83 3.79
CA LEU A 46 -0.14 -17.38 2.46
C LEU A 46 0.06 -15.87 2.48
N LEU A 47 1.30 -15.47 2.69
CA LEU A 47 1.70 -14.06 2.67
C LEU A 47 2.08 -13.66 1.25
N ASN A 48 1.46 -12.59 0.76
CA ASN A 48 1.83 -11.96 -0.50
C ASN A 48 2.29 -10.53 -0.22
N GLU A 49 3.47 -10.19 -0.71
CA GLU A 49 4.03 -8.86 -0.56
C GLU A 49 3.84 -8.10 -1.88
N LEU A 50 3.01 -7.09 -1.83
CA LEU A 50 2.56 -6.34 -3.00
C LEU A 50 3.01 -4.88 -2.91
N PRO A 51 3.41 -4.26 -4.02
CA PRO A 51 3.71 -2.85 -4.05
C PRO A 51 2.43 -2.03 -3.85
N GLY A 52 2.53 -0.96 -3.07
CA GLY A 52 1.42 -0.06 -2.83
C GLY A 52 1.84 1.40 -2.74
N ARG A 53 0.88 2.30 -2.93
CA ARG A 53 1.05 3.74 -2.78
C ARG A 53 -0.02 4.28 -1.84
N ILE A 54 0.41 5.18 -0.95
CA ILE A 54 -0.50 5.84 -0.02
C ILE A 54 -1.22 6.98 -0.74
N SER A 55 -2.54 7.07 -0.57
CA SER A 55 -3.38 8.19 -1.00
C SER A 55 -4.13 8.78 0.19
N ALA A 56 -4.42 10.08 0.13
CA ALA A 56 -5.19 10.74 1.17
C ALA A 56 -6.61 10.16 1.24
N PHE A 57 -7.19 10.13 2.43
CA PHE A 57 -8.58 9.68 2.61
C PHE A 57 -9.57 10.58 1.86
N GLU A 58 -9.37 11.89 1.95
CA GLU A 58 -10.11 12.90 1.18
C GLU A 58 -9.12 13.96 0.70
N THR A 59 -9.34 14.45 -0.50
CA THR A 59 -8.57 15.56 -1.09
C THR A 59 -9.55 16.58 -1.63
N ALA A 60 -9.42 17.82 -1.21
CA ALA A 60 -10.23 18.93 -1.72
C ALA A 60 -9.33 20.03 -2.28
N GLU A 61 -9.55 20.36 -3.53
CA GLU A 61 -8.92 21.50 -4.18
C GLU A 61 -9.72 22.76 -3.88
N VAL A 62 -9.06 23.77 -3.36
CA VAL A 62 -9.66 25.08 -3.08
C VAL A 62 -9.51 25.95 -4.32
N ARG A 63 -10.62 26.19 -5.02
CA ARG A 63 -10.67 27.00 -6.25
C ARG A 63 -11.54 28.24 -6.06
N PRO A 64 -11.20 29.38 -6.68
CA PRO A 64 -12.02 30.57 -6.60
C PRO A 64 -13.30 30.37 -7.44
N GLN A 65 -14.45 30.83 -6.90
CA GLN A 65 -15.75 30.81 -7.59
C GLN A 65 -16.09 32.15 -8.21
N ILE A 66 -15.29 33.20 -7.91
CA ILE A 66 -15.39 34.55 -8.48
C ILE A 66 -13.99 35.04 -8.85
N SER A 67 -13.95 36.06 -9.70
CA SER A 67 -12.71 36.74 -10.11
C SER A 67 -12.42 37.92 -9.18
N GLY A 68 -11.15 38.18 -8.88
CA GLY A 68 -10.74 39.33 -8.08
C GLY A 68 -9.34 39.20 -7.53
N VAL A 69 -8.85 40.21 -6.81
CA VAL A 69 -7.51 40.20 -6.22
C VAL A 69 -7.58 39.57 -4.81
N ILE A 70 -6.64 38.65 -4.50
CA ILE A 70 -6.49 38.12 -3.15
C ILE A 70 -6.06 39.25 -2.21
N ARG A 71 -6.89 39.61 -1.27
CA ARG A 71 -6.60 40.63 -0.25
C ARG A 71 -5.74 40.08 0.87
N ARG A 72 -6.11 38.91 1.40
CA ARG A 72 -5.43 38.27 2.53
C ARG A 72 -5.50 36.76 2.46
N ARG A 73 -4.45 36.10 2.99
CA ARG A 73 -4.43 34.69 3.33
C ARG A 73 -4.47 34.55 4.84
N LEU A 74 -5.37 33.71 5.36
CA LEU A 74 -5.71 33.60 6.78
C LEU A 74 -5.38 32.23 7.38
N PHE A 75 -4.45 31.50 6.81
CA PHE A 75 -3.97 30.22 7.30
C PHE A 75 -2.43 30.14 7.21
N THR A 76 -1.86 29.21 7.99
CA THR A 76 -0.45 28.84 7.91
C THR A 76 -0.31 27.62 6.97
N GLU A 77 0.58 27.71 5.98
CA GLU A 77 0.87 26.61 5.06
C GLU A 77 1.38 25.40 5.80
N GLY A 78 0.92 24.20 5.39
CA GLY A 78 1.25 22.95 6.07
C GLY A 78 0.55 22.74 7.41
N GLY A 79 -0.25 23.71 7.89
CA GLY A 79 -1.02 23.63 9.11
C GLY A 79 -2.29 22.80 8.97
N THR A 80 -3.03 22.67 10.06
CA THR A 80 -4.34 22.02 10.08
C THR A 80 -5.44 23.08 10.02
N VAL A 81 -6.46 22.85 9.20
CA VAL A 81 -7.64 23.70 9.05
C VAL A 81 -8.90 22.90 9.32
N GLN A 82 -9.95 23.60 9.77
CA GLN A 82 -11.28 23.02 9.99
C GLN A 82 -12.22 23.35 8.83
N ALA A 83 -13.17 22.46 8.54
CA ALA A 83 -14.23 22.74 7.58
C ALA A 83 -14.97 24.04 7.93
N GLY A 84 -15.21 24.90 6.95
CA GLY A 84 -15.79 26.22 7.14
C GLY A 84 -14.81 27.34 7.58
N GLN A 85 -13.56 27.01 7.96
CA GLN A 85 -12.54 27.99 8.31
C GLN A 85 -12.25 28.91 7.10
N LEU A 86 -12.15 30.23 7.35
CA LEU A 86 -11.81 31.21 6.33
C LEU A 86 -10.33 31.08 5.93
N LEU A 87 -10.08 30.90 4.63
CA LEU A 87 -8.74 30.68 4.09
C LEU A 87 -8.22 31.91 3.34
N TYR A 88 -9.04 32.46 2.46
CA TYR A 88 -8.68 33.62 1.65
C TYR A 88 -9.82 34.63 1.66
N GLU A 89 -9.43 35.89 1.55
CA GLU A 89 -10.34 36.98 1.25
C GLU A 89 -9.97 37.59 -0.11
N ILE A 90 -10.95 37.64 -1.00
CA ILE A 90 -10.87 38.35 -2.27
C ILE A 90 -11.41 39.77 -2.03
N GLU A 91 -10.91 40.76 -2.78
CA GLU A 91 -11.42 42.14 -2.73
C GLU A 91 -12.93 42.18 -3.01
N ASP A 92 -13.70 42.58 -2.01
CA ASP A 92 -15.16 42.48 -2.00
C ASP A 92 -15.88 43.79 -2.42
N ALA A 93 -15.15 44.90 -2.60
CA ALA A 93 -15.73 46.20 -2.89
C ALA A 93 -16.67 46.20 -4.13
N PRO A 94 -16.32 45.60 -5.27
CA PRO A 94 -17.22 45.52 -6.42
C PRO A 94 -18.50 44.74 -6.15
N TYR A 95 -18.38 43.66 -5.39
CA TYR A 95 -19.50 42.77 -5.05
C TYR A 95 -20.44 43.40 -4.04
N ARG A 96 -19.90 44.14 -3.05
CA ARG A 96 -20.72 44.98 -2.13
C ARG A 96 -21.50 46.06 -2.89
N ALA A 97 -20.86 46.71 -3.83
CA ALA A 97 -21.53 47.72 -4.66
C ALA A 97 -22.67 47.11 -5.47
N ALA A 98 -22.44 45.95 -6.09
CA ALA A 98 -23.47 45.25 -6.85
C ALA A 98 -24.65 44.79 -5.97
N LEU A 99 -24.37 44.34 -4.75
CA LEU A 99 -25.41 44.00 -3.79
C LEU A 99 -26.23 45.24 -3.38
N ALA A 100 -25.58 46.35 -3.06
CA ALA A 100 -26.27 47.62 -2.74
C ALA A 100 -27.16 48.10 -3.89
N GLN A 101 -26.70 47.99 -5.14
CA GLN A 101 -27.49 48.30 -6.31
C GLN A 101 -28.74 47.42 -6.44
N ALA A 102 -28.59 46.11 -6.28
CA ALA A 102 -29.72 45.17 -6.31
C ALA A 102 -30.73 45.45 -5.20
N GLN A 103 -30.27 45.77 -3.99
CA GLN A 103 -31.13 46.18 -2.87
C GLN A 103 -31.90 47.46 -3.18
N GLY A 104 -31.27 48.45 -3.79
CA GLY A 104 -31.93 49.67 -4.24
C GLY A 104 -33.04 49.40 -5.26
N SER A 105 -32.75 48.52 -6.26
CA SER A 105 -33.76 48.09 -7.24
C SER A 105 -34.94 47.36 -6.60
N LEU A 106 -34.69 46.51 -5.64
CA LEU A 106 -35.74 45.84 -4.84
C LEU A 106 -36.61 46.87 -4.06
N ALA A 107 -35.98 47.84 -3.42
CA ALA A 107 -36.70 48.88 -2.70
C ALA A 107 -37.63 49.69 -3.62
N ASN A 108 -37.16 50.03 -4.84
CA ASN A 108 -37.99 50.69 -5.86
C ASN A 108 -39.16 49.81 -6.31
N ALA A 109 -38.95 48.51 -6.55
CA ALA A 109 -40.02 47.58 -6.88
C ALA A 109 -41.05 47.43 -5.77
N GLN A 110 -40.60 47.41 -4.50
CA GLN A 110 -41.46 47.36 -3.35
C GLN A 110 -42.31 48.64 -3.17
N ALA A 111 -41.79 49.81 -3.51
CA ALA A 111 -42.56 51.03 -3.51
C ALA A 111 -43.65 50.99 -4.60
N ALA A 112 -43.34 50.51 -5.80
CA ALA A 112 -44.30 50.36 -6.91
C ALA A 112 -45.45 49.38 -6.56
N ILE A 113 -45.20 48.30 -5.84
CA ILE A 113 -46.25 47.34 -5.40
C ILE A 113 -47.26 47.99 -4.49
N ARG A 114 -46.82 48.91 -3.61
CA ARG A 114 -47.72 49.60 -2.69
C ARG A 114 -48.65 50.51 -3.44
N SER A 115 -48.18 51.33 -4.40
CA SER A 115 -49.00 52.23 -5.20
C SER A 115 -50.00 51.52 -6.10
N THR A 116 -49.52 50.51 -6.88
CA THR A 116 -50.38 49.74 -7.81
C THR A 116 -51.41 48.88 -7.03
N GLY A 117 -51.03 48.31 -5.88
CA GLY A 117 -51.93 47.54 -5.05
C GLY A 117 -53.06 48.40 -4.44
N LEU A 118 -52.75 49.61 -3.96
CA LEU A 118 -53.78 50.56 -3.48
C LEU A 118 -54.67 51.04 -4.63
N GLN A 119 -54.16 51.20 -5.83
CA GLN A 119 -54.94 51.55 -7.02
C GLN A 119 -55.88 50.41 -7.38
N ALA A 120 -55.40 49.20 -7.52
CA ALA A 120 -56.22 48.02 -7.82
C ALA A 120 -57.34 47.80 -6.79
N GLN A 121 -57.04 48.02 -5.50
CA GLN A 121 -58.04 47.92 -4.43
C GLN A 121 -59.14 48.98 -4.60
N ARG A 122 -58.78 50.24 -4.84
CA ARG A 122 -59.76 51.30 -5.08
C ARG A 122 -60.64 51.01 -6.29
N TYR A 123 -60.06 50.59 -7.44
CA TYR A 123 -60.83 50.24 -8.64
C TYR A 123 -61.74 49.02 -8.39
N LYS A 124 -61.33 48.05 -7.58
CA LYS A 124 -62.17 46.93 -7.14
C LYS A 124 -63.42 47.41 -6.41
N ASP A 125 -63.28 48.36 -5.51
CA ASP A 125 -64.43 48.91 -4.75
C ASP A 125 -65.34 49.75 -5.65
N LEU A 126 -64.82 50.57 -6.60
CA LEU A 126 -65.52 51.39 -7.53
C LEU A 126 -66.29 50.60 -8.60
N VAL A 127 -65.74 49.48 -9.12
CA VAL A 127 -66.42 48.65 -10.13
C VAL A 127 -67.63 47.96 -9.49
N GLY A 128 -67.61 47.64 -8.19
CA GLY A 128 -68.74 47.08 -7.44
C GLY A 128 -69.99 47.98 -7.42
N ILE A 129 -69.79 49.30 -7.54
CA ILE A 129 -70.85 50.31 -7.61
C ILE A 129 -71.04 50.91 -9.00
N ASN A 130 -70.46 50.29 -10.05
CA ASN A 130 -70.47 50.76 -11.47
C ASN A 130 -69.90 52.18 -11.68
N ALA A 131 -69.00 52.66 -10.81
CA ALA A 131 -68.38 53.97 -10.91
C ALA A 131 -67.15 54.01 -11.84
N VAL A 132 -66.62 52.86 -12.25
CA VAL A 132 -65.53 52.64 -13.24
C VAL A 132 -65.86 51.49 -14.16
N SER A 133 -65.21 51.43 -15.32
CA SER A 133 -65.38 50.32 -16.26
C SER A 133 -64.66 49.04 -15.73
N LYS A 134 -65.16 47.88 -16.14
CA LYS A 134 -64.52 46.58 -15.82
C LYS A 134 -63.08 46.52 -16.39
N GLN A 135 -62.89 47.10 -17.56
CA GLN A 135 -61.56 47.15 -18.22
C GLN A 135 -60.54 47.94 -17.32
N GLU A 136 -60.92 49.06 -16.79
CA GLU A 136 -60.04 49.87 -15.91
C GLU A 136 -59.67 49.11 -14.63
N TYR A 137 -60.60 48.30 -14.08
CA TYR A 137 -60.31 47.43 -12.94
C TYR A 137 -59.32 46.32 -13.37
N ASP A 138 -59.57 45.63 -14.51
CA ASP A 138 -58.78 44.52 -15.01
C ASP A 138 -57.34 45.03 -15.30
N ASP A 139 -57.15 46.23 -15.87
CA ASP A 139 -55.89 46.89 -16.13
C ASP A 139 -55.14 47.20 -14.83
N ALA A 140 -55.83 47.74 -13.79
CA ALA A 140 -55.24 48.04 -12.51
C ALA A 140 -54.85 46.77 -11.75
N ALA A 141 -55.65 45.72 -11.86
CA ALA A 141 -55.35 44.41 -11.31
C ALA A 141 -54.12 43.74 -11.96
N ALA A 142 -54.04 43.82 -13.27
CA ALA A 142 -52.89 43.35 -14.08
C ALA A 142 -51.59 44.10 -13.67
N ALA A 143 -51.67 45.45 -13.55
CA ALA A 143 -50.53 46.28 -13.11
C ALA A 143 -50.05 45.92 -11.71
N ALA A 144 -50.97 45.63 -10.76
CA ALA A 144 -50.61 45.17 -9.44
C ALA A 144 -49.97 43.78 -9.44
N GLN A 145 -50.46 42.90 -10.31
CA GLN A 145 -49.87 41.57 -10.52
C GLN A 145 -48.45 41.67 -11.10
N GLN A 146 -48.25 42.54 -12.10
CA GLN A 146 -46.95 42.81 -12.75
C GLN A 146 -45.96 43.37 -11.70
N ALA A 147 -46.38 44.29 -10.86
CA ALA A 147 -45.55 44.85 -9.78
C ALA A 147 -45.10 43.76 -8.79
N ARG A 148 -46.00 42.82 -8.43
CA ARG A 148 -45.64 41.67 -7.57
C ARG A 148 -44.60 40.77 -8.20
N ALA A 149 -44.79 40.45 -9.48
CA ALA A 149 -43.80 39.63 -10.24
C ALA A 149 -42.43 40.34 -10.33
N ASN A 150 -42.43 41.67 -10.49
CA ASN A 150 -41.18 42.45 -10.51
C ASN A 150 -40.46 42.39 -9.13
N VAL A 151 -41.16 42.50 -8.00
CA VAL A 151 -40.56 42.35 -6.69
C VAL A 151 -39.90 40.96 -6.55
N ALA A 152 -40.56 39.89 -6.98
CA ALA A 152 -39.99 38.55 -6.95
C ALA A 152 -38.71 38.45 -7.81
N ALA A 153 -38.68 39.07 -8.97
CA ALA A 153 -37.49 39.13 -9.84
C ALA A 153 -36.32 39.88 -9.15
N GLN A 154 -36.59 41.04 -8.52
CA GLN A 154 -35.57 41.81 -7.83
C GLN A 154 -35.07 41.09 -6.54
N GLN A 155 -35.93 40.36 -5.88
CA GLN A 155 -35.48 39.47 -4.75
C GLN A 155 -34.48 38.43 -5.23
N GLY A 156 -34.73 37.80 -6.37
CA GLY A 156 -33.76 36.88 -7.00
C GLY A 156 -32.43 37.54 -7.32
N ALA A 157 -32.46 38.79 -7.84
CA ALA A 157 -31.25 39.58 -8.12
C ALA A 157 -30.42 39.88 -6.85
N VAL A 158 -31.10 40.27 -5.75
CA VAL A 158 -30.43 40.48 -4.44
C VAL A 158 -29.78 39.20 -3.96
N GLN A 159 -30.48 38.07 -4.04
CA GLN A 159 -29.94 36.77 -3.64
C GLN A 159 -28.70 36.40 -4.45
N ALA A 160 -28.71 36.58 -5.76
CA ALA A 160 -27.56 36.31 -6.62
C ALA A 160 -26.35 37.20 -6.28
N ALA A 161 -26.58 38.52 -6.05
CA ALA A 161 -25.52 39.41 -5.61
C ALA A 161 -24.94 39.05 -4.24
N GLN A 162 -25.79 38.61 -3.30
CA GLN A 162 -25.37 38.12 -1.98
C GLN A 162 -24.51 36.86 -2.06
N VAL A 163 -24.88 35.91 -2.90
CA VAL A 163 -24.10 34.69 -3.16
C VAL A 163 -22.72 35.04 -3.70
N ASN A 164 -22.66 35.96 -4.70
CA ASN A 164 -21.38 36.39 -5.25
C ASN A 164 -20.50 37.10 -4.21
N GLN A 165 -21.10 37.92 -3.33
CA GLN A 165 -20.35 38.53 -2.22
C GLN A 165 -19.85 37.47 -1.23
N ASN A 166 -20.64 36.45 -0.94
CA ASN A 166 -20.21 35.38 -0.05
C ASN A 166 -19.01 34.61 -0.61
N PHE A 167 -18.91 34.44 -1.92
CA PHE A 167 -17.78 33.80 -2.59
C PHE A 167 -16.47 34.59 -2.50
N THR A 168 -16.50 35.88 -2.08
CA THR A 168 -15.27 36.63 -1.78
C THR A 168 -14.52 36.04 -0.59
N ARG A 169 -15.21 35.28 0.27
CA ARG A 169 -14.68 34.63 1.46
C ARG A 169 -14.53 33.15 1.20
N ILE A 170 -13.33 32.73 0.76
CA ILE A 170 -13.05 31.34 0.43
C ILE A 170 -12.81 30.55 1.72
N ARG A 171 -13.62 29.52 1.93
CA ARG A 171 -13.57 28.66 3.12
C ARG A 171 -13.12 27.26 2.81
N ALA A 172 -12.59 26.57 3.81
CA ALA A 172 -12.19 25.16 3.71
C ALA A 172 -13.43 24.27 3.52
N PRO A 173 -13.49 23.46 2.46
CA PRO A 173 -14.59 22.53 2.23
C PRO A 173 -14.55 21.32 3.16
N ILE A 174 -13.35 20.89 3.58
CA ILE A 174 -13.12 19.77 4.50
C ILE A 174 -12.14 20.17 5.58
N SER A 175 -12.13 19.42 6.69
CA SER A 175 -11.08 19.52 7.71
C SER A 175 -9.89 18.67 7.28
N GLY A 176 -8.64 19.14 7.51
CA GLY A 176 -7.45 18.40 7.16
C GLY A 176 -6.21 19.28 7.15
N ARG A 177 -5.13 18.73 6.64
CA ARG A 177 -3.87 19.45 6.45
C ARG A 177 -3.90 20.23 5.15
N ILE A 178 -3.68 21.55 5.25
CA ILE A 178 -3.65 22.44 4.09
C ILE A 178 -2.23 22.46 3.48
N GLY A 179 -2.16 22.40 2.18
CA GLY A 179 -0.91 22.50 1.44
C GLY A 179 -0.35 23.94 1.37
N ARG A 180 0.64 24.12 0.53
CA ARG A 180 1.15 25.46 0.19
C ARG A 180 0.12 26.25 -0.61
N SER A 181 0.13 27.55 -0.48
CA SER A 181 -0.60 28.46 -1.36
C SER A 181 0.17 28.61 -2.68
N LEU A 182 -0.51 28.41 -3.80
CA LEU A 182 0.10 28.62 -5.12
C LEU A 182 0.12 30.10 -5.53
N LEU A 183 -0.73 30.92 -4.89
CA LEU A 183 -0.85 32.35 -5.14
C LEU A 183 -0.67 33.15 -3.85
N THR A 184 -0.06 34.32 -3.97
CA THR A 184 0.19 35.24 -2.87
C THR A 184 -0.88 36.33 -2.76
N PRO A 185 -1.06 36.99 -1.61
CA PRO A 185 -1.83 38.22 -1.53
C PRO A 185 -1.37 39.24 -2.57
N GLY A 186 -2.31 39.93 -3.22
CA GLY A 186 -2.09 40.82 -4.37
C GLY A 186 -2.23 40.14 -5.74
N ALA A 187 -2.25 38.81 -5.81
CA ALA A 187 -2.46 38.10 -7.07
C ALA A 187 -3.94 38.18 -7.53
N LEU A 188 -4.14 38.27 -8.83
CA LEU A 188 -5.45 38.17 -9.45
C LEU A 188 -5.85 36.71 -9.62
N VAL A 189 -7.05 36.37 -9.18
CA VAL A 189 -7.67 35.03 -9.39
C VAL A 189 -8.85 35.17 -10.35
N GLN A 190 -9.14 34.09 -11.07
CA GLN A 190 -10.22 34.03 -12.04
C GLN A 190 -11.09 32.81 -11.82
N THR A 191 -12.38 32.96 -12.03
CA THR A 191 -13.33 31.83 -12.04
C THR A 191 -12.91 30.82 -13.13
N GLY A 192 -12.83 29.52 -12.75
CA GLY A 192 -12.50 28.47 -13.70
C GLY A 192 -11.01 28.33 -14.04
N GLN A 193 -10.11 29.02 -13.33
CA GLN A 193 -8.66 28.83 -13.52
C GLN A 193 -8.26 27.36 -13.31
N ALA A 194 -7.26 26.91 -14.09
CA ALA A 194 -6.81 25.52 -14.07
C ALA A 194 -6.15 25.13 -12.74
N ASP A 195 -5.34 26.02 -12.16
CA ASP A 195 -4.63 25.77 -10.92
C ASP A 195 -5.48 26.12 -9.70
N PRO A 196 -5.56 25.23 -8.70
CA PRO A 196 -6.19 25.55 -7.42
C PRO A 196 -5.37 26.56 -6.63
N LEU A 197 -6.00 27.27 -5.70
CA LEU A 197 -5.30 28.15 -4.75
C LEU A 197 -4.43 27.35 -3.78
N THR A 198 -4.94 26.23 -3.31
CA THR A 198 -4.30 25.28 -2.42
C THR A 198 -5.09 23.97 -2.42
N THR A 199 -4.52 22.93 -1.81
CA THR A 199 -5.19 21.64 -1.64
C THR A 199 -5.26 21.31 -0.15
N ILE A 200 -6.40 20.81 0.30
CA ILE A 200 -6.58 20.29 1.67
C ILE A 200 -6.68 18.79 1.59
N GLN A 201 -5.89 18.09 2.41
CA GLN A 201 -5.88 16.63 2.48
C GLN A 201 -6.24 16.18 3.89
N ARG A 202 -7.17 15.24 3.97
CA ARG A 202 -7.51 14.57 5.20
C ARG A 202 -6.64 13.32 5.34
N THR A 203 -5.81 13.30 6.37
CA THR A 203 -4.76 12.29 6.58
C THR A 203 -4.82 11.62 7.95
N ASP A 204 -5.90 11.82 8.75
CA ASP A 204 -6.17 11.10 10.01
C ASP A 204 -6.28 9.58 9.80
N ARG A 205 -6.66 9.21 8.62
CA ARG A 205 -6.62 7.89 8.01
C ARG A 205 -6.18 8.04 6.56
N VAL A 206 -5.65 6.98 5.99
CA VAL A 206 -5.18 7.00 4.61
C VAL A 206 -5.65 5.76 3.87
N TYR A 207 -5.74 5.85 2.57
CA TYR A 207 -5.85 4.70 1.70
C TYR A 207 -4.47 4.22 1.28
N VAL A 208 -4.36 2.93 1.12
CA VAL A 208 -3.23 2.27 0.47
C VAL A 208 -3.77 1.53 -0.74
N ASP A 209 -3.38 1.99 -1.90
CA ASP A 209 -3.73 1.39 -3.18
C ASP A 209 -2.63 0.39 -3.55
N VAL A 210 -2.99 -0.89 -3.58
CA VAL A 210 -2.10 -2.03 -3.81
C VAL A 210 -2.48 -2.65 -5.15
N THR A 211 -1.50 -2.92 -6.00
CA THR A 211 -1.74 -3.54 -7.30
C THR A 211 -1.41 -5.02 -7.27
N GLN A 212 -2.34 -5.85 -7.74
CA GLN A 212 -2.18 -7.30 -7.86
C GLN A 212 -2.57 -7.77 -9.26
N SER A 213 -1.86 -8.77 -9.80
CA SER A 213 -2.20 -9.36 -11.09
C SER A 213 -3.56 -10.06 -11.04
N ALA A 214 -4.40 -9.86 -12.06
CA ALA A 214 -5.68 -10.54 -12.20
C ALA A 214 -5.52 -12.07 -12.24
N ALA A 215 -4.44 -12.59 -12.83
CA ALA A 215 -4.13 -14.01 -12.86
C ALA A 215 -3.96 -14.58 -11.44
N GLN A 216 -3.17 -13.90 -10.59
CA GLN A 216 -2.97 -14.33 -9.19
C GLN A 216 -4.28 -14.35 -8.38
N ILE A 217 -5.17 -13.39 -8.63
CA ILE A 217 -6.50 -13.36 -7.97
C ILE A 217 -7.36 -14.54 -8.43
N ILE A 218 -7.30 -14.90 -9.72
CA ILE A 218 -8.03 -16.04 -10.27
C ILE A 218 -7.50 -17.34 -9.67
N ASP A 219 -6.17 -17.51 -9.63
CA ASP A 219 -5.51 -18.70 -9.07
C ASP A 219 -5.88 -18.87 -7.58
N LEU A 220 -5.86 -17.78 -6.81
CA LEU A 220 -6.27 -17.77 -5.41
C LEU A 220 -7.75 -18.19 -5.23
N LYS A 221 -8.65 -17.61 -6.03
CA LYS A 221 -10.07 -17.98 -5.99
C LYS A 221 -10.32 -19.44 -6.37
N GLN A 222 -9.58 -19.97 -7.32
CA GLN A 222 -9.68 -21.39 -7.71
C GLN A 222 -9.17 -22.31 -6.60
N ALA A 223 -8.04 -21.96 -5.96
CA ALA A 223 -7.48 -22.71 -4.85
C ALA A 223 -8.40 -22.73 -3.62
N MET A 224 -9.07 -21.61 -3.33
CA MET A 224 -10.11 -21.51 -2.29
C MET A 224 -11.30 -22.42 -2.59
N LYS A 225 -11.82 -22.41 -3.84
CA LYS A 225 -12.93 -23.28 -4.24
C LYS A 225 -12.57 -24.76 -4.15
N ALA A 226 -11.31 -25.11 -4.39
CA ALA A 226 -10.82 -26.48 -4.26
C ALA A 226 -10.64 -26.94 -2.79
N GLY A 227 -10.88 -26.06 -1.81
CA GLY A 227 -10.78 -26.35 -0.37
C GLY A 227 -9.35 -26.46 0.17
N GLY A 228 -8.34 -26.10 -0.65
CA GLY A 228 -6.93 -26.12 -0.24
C GLY A 228 -6.51 -24.90 0.60
N ILE A 229 -7.30 -23.84 0.57
CA ILE A 229 -7.05 -22.56 1.26
C ILE A 229 -8.33 -22.14 1.96
N SER A 230 -8.27 -21.87 3.25
CA SER A 230 -9.36 -21.25 3.99
C SER A 230 -9.31 -19.73 3.83
N GLU A 231 -10.47 -19.09 3.69
CA GLU A 231 -10.58 -17.63 3.62
C GLU A 231 -10.12 -17.01 4.93
N ALA A 232 -9.17 -16.08 4.87
CA ALA A 232 -8.78 -15.33 6.05
C ALA A 232 -9.96 -14.44 6.48
N GLN A 233 -10.41 -14.54 7.74
CA GLN A 233 -11.47 -13.69 8.28
C GLN A 233 -11.04 -12.22 8.24
N GLY A 234 -11.50 -11.47 7.21
CA GLY A 234 -11.18 -10.08 6.94
C GLY A 234 -9.71 -9.92 6.58
N ALA A 235 -9.40 -9.80 5.30
CA ALA A 235 -8.03 -9.65 4.81
C ALA A 235 -7.29 -8.53 5.57
N ARG A 236 -6.49 -8.93 6.57
CA ARG A 236 -5.63 -8.01 7.32
C ARG A 236 -4.40 -7.72 6.48
N ILE A 237 -4.05 -6.46 6.43
CA ILE A 237 -2.90 -5.99 5.68
C ILE A 237 -1.95 -5.32 6.65
N GLN A 238 -0.67 -5.70 6.60
CA GLN A 238 0.41 -5.01 7.27
C GLN A 238 1.21 -4.21 6.26
N LEU A 239 1.72 -3.04 6.66
CA LEU A 239 2.59 -2.22 5.81
C LEU A 239 4.04 -2.33 6.24
N ILE A 240 4.90 -2.43 5.25
CA ILE A 240 6.34 -2.23 5.40
C ILE A 240 6.66 -0.87 4.79
N LEU A 241 7.20 0.00 5.64
CA LEU A 241 7.60 1.35 5.27
C LEU A 241 8.90 1.34 4.44
N PRO A 242 9.24 2.44 3.75
CA PRO A 242 10.45 2.51 2.93
C PRO A 242 11.76 2.24 3.67
N ASN A 243 11.80 2.49 4.99
CA ASN A 243 12.95 2.20 5.85
C ASN A 243 13.02 0.71 6.30
N GLY A 244 12.09 -0.13 5.84
CA GLY A 244 12.02 -1.55 6.21
C GLY A 244 11.28 -1.85 7.50
N SER A 245 10.86 -0.85 8.28
CA SER A 245 10.08 -1.06 9.50
C SER A 245 8.64 -1.44 9.17
N VAL A 246 8.04 -2.24 10.05
CA VAL A 246 6.61 -2.59 9.96
C VAL A 246 5.79 -1.48 10.62
N TYR A 247 4.78 -1.00 9.93
CA TYR A 247 3.83 -0.04 10.50
C TYR A 247 2.97 -0.71 11.58
N PRO A 248 2.84 -0.14 12.79
CA PRO A 248 2.17 -0.81 13.91
C PRO A 248 0.65 -0.92 13.73
N GLY A 249 0.05 -0.11 12.86
CA GLY A 249 -1.39 -0.15 12.55
C GLY A 249 -1.72 -1.21 11.53
N GLU A 250 -2.75 -2.02 11.80
CA GLU A 250 -3.30 -2.97 10.82
C GLU A 250 -4.32 -2.26 9.92
N GLY A 251 -4.21 -2.49 8.62
CA GLY A 251 -5.19 -2.05 7.64
C GLY A 251 -6.25 -3.11 7.38
N ARG A 252 -7.41 -2.63 6.92
CA ARG A 252 -8.50 -3.48 6.46
C ARG A 252 -8.70 -3.27 4.97
N LEU A 253 -8.78 -4.35 4.23
CA LEU A 253 -9.19 -4.30 2.84
C LEU A 253 -10.63 -3.78 2.77
N GLN A 254 -10.84 -2.67 2.09
CA GLN A 254 -12.14 -2.04 1.96
C GLN A 254 -12.80 -2.38 0.63
N PHE A 255 -12.01 -2.43 -0.41
CA PHE A 255 -12.49 -2.58 -1.77
C PHE A 255 -11.43 -3.25 -2.66
N ALA A 256 -11.89 -4.17 -3.52
CA ALA A 256 -11.14 -4.64 -4.67
C ALA A 256 -11.82 -4.05 -5.90
N ASP A 257 -11.09 -3.36 -6.75
CA ASP A 257 -11.66 -2.82 -7.99
C ASP A 257 -12.23 -3.98 -8.83
N VAL A 258 -13.41 -3.75 -9.39
CA VAL A 258 -14.05 -4.76 -10.28
C VAL A 258 -13.41 -4.70 -11.67
N THR A 259 -12.70 -3.62 -11.96
CA THR A 259 -12.10 -3.37 -13.27
C THR A 259 -10.63 -3.75 -13.29
N VAL A 260 -10.26 -4.51 -14.30
CA VAL A 260 -8.86 -4.81 -14.61
C VAL A 260 -8.32 -3.69 -15.49
N ASP A 261 -7.20 -3.10 -15.11
CA ASP A 261 -6.49 -2.14 -15.94
C ASP A 261 -6.02 -2.82 -17.23
N SER A 262 -6.48 -2.34 -18.37
CA SER A 262 -6.25 -2.99 -19.67
C SER A 262 -4.79 -2.94 -20.14
N SER A 263 -3.99 -2.02 -19.62
CA SER A 263 -2.59 -1.84 -20.00
C SER A 263 -1.64 -2.75 -19.20
N SER A 264 -1.96 -2.99 -17.93
CA SER A 264 -1.10 -3.75 -17.00
C SER A 264 -1.68 -5.11 -16.62
N GLY A 265 -2.95 -5.38 -16.88
CA GLY A 265 -3.64 -6.59 -16.42
C GLY A 265 -3.77 -6.68 -14.89
N ALA A 266 -3.61 -5.56 -14.20
CA ALA A 266 -3.64 -5.50 -12.75
C ALA A 266 -5.01 -5.06 -12.22
N VAL A 267 -5.32 -5.48 -11.00
CA VAL A 267 -6.47 -5.07 -10.21
C VAL A 267 -5.95 -4.26 -9.03
N THR A 268 -6.59 -3.12 -8.74
CA THR A 268 -6.27 -2.31 -7.58
C THR A 268 -7.08 -2.76 -6.37
N LEU A 269 -6.38 -3.09 -5.30
CA LEU A 269 -6.95 -3.37 -4.00
C LEU A 269 -6.77 -2.14 -3.12
N ARG A 270 -7.83 -1.63 -2.53
CA ARG A 270 -7.78 -0.47 -1.63
C ARG A 270 -7.99 -0.89 -0.20
N ALA A 271 -7.03 -0.55 0.64
CA ALA A 271 -7.09 -0.76 2.07
C ALA A 271 -7.08 0.57 2.82
N ILE A 272 -7.77 0.61 3.96
CA ILE A 272 -7.78 1.77 4.85
C ILE A 272 -6.89 1.51 6.06
N PHE A 273 -6.08 2.51 6.41
CA PHE A 273 -5.19 2.49 7.58
C PHE A 273 -5.44 3.69 8.47
N PRO A 274 -5.49 3.51 9.80
CA PRO A 274 -5.45 4.63 10.73
C PRO A 274 -4.10 5.33 10.65
N ASN A 275 -4.03 6.65 10.78
CA ASN A 275 -2.80 7.42 10.69
C ASN A 275 -2.82 8.59 11.68
N ALA A 276 -3.06 8.28 12.96
CA ALA A 276 -3.14 9.28 14.01
C ALA A 276 -1.83 10.06 14.18
N ASP A 277 -0.69 9.39 14.03
CA ASP A 277 0.64 9.97 14.19
C ASP A 277 1.14 10.72 12.94
N GLY A 278 0.38 10.69 11.83
CA GLY A 278 0.73 11.35 10.59
C GLY A 278 1.99 10.79 9.90
N LEU A 279 2.40 9.56 10.23
CA LEU A 279 3.59 8.93 9.67
C LEU A 279 3.39 8.53 8.20
N LEU A 280 2.16 8.14 7.85
CA LEU A 280 1.80 7.74 6.50
C LEU A 280 1.47 9.00 5.67
N LEU A 281 2.35 9.36 4.75
CA LEU A 281 2.18 10.55 3.91
C LEU A 281 1.61 10.17 2.55
N PRO A 282 0.61 10.89 2.03
CA PRO A 282 0.10 10.70 0.68
C PRO A 282 1.23 10.78 -0.36
N GLY A 283 1.22 9.86 -1.32
CA GLY A 283 2.27 9.73 -2.33
C GLY A 283 3.42 8.78 -1.94
N MET A 284 3.55 8.40 -0.66
CA MET A 284 4.60 7.49 -0.19
C MET A 284 4.40 6.09 -0.79
N TYR A 285 5.50 5.48 -1.23
CA TYR A 285 5.55 4.08 -1.63
C TYR A 285 5.69 3.19 -0.39
N VAL A 286 4.94 2.11 -0.36
CA VAL A 286 4.95 1.12 0.73
C VAL A 286 4.84 -0.29 0.14
N ARG A 287 5.21 -1.29 0.93
CA ARG A 287 4.96 -2.69 0.60
C ARG A 287 3.88 -3.21 1.53
N ALA A 288 2.83 -3.77 0.96
CA ALA A 288 1.71 -4.31 1.70
C ALA A 288 1.88 -5.83 1.81
N LYS A 289 1.91 -6.36 3.03
CA LYS A 289 1.82 -7.81 3.29
C LYS A 289 0.35 -8.17 3.46
N LEU A 290 -0.19 -8.82 2.45
CA LEU A 290 -1.55 -9.34 2.44
C LEU A 290 -1.54 -10.80 2.87
N ILE A 291 -2.36 -11.14 3.87
CA ILE A 291 -2.63 -12.54 4.23
C ILE A 291 -3.80 -13.00 3.36
N GLU A 292 -3.50 -13.73 2.28
CA GLU A 292 -4.49 -14.16 1.29
C GLU A 292 -5.34 -15.35 1.79
N GLY A 293 -4.80 -16.10 2.77
CA GLY A 293 -5.45 -17.27 3.34
C GLY A 293 -4.47 -18.13 4.12
N GLU A 294 -4.93 -19.27 4.63
CA GLU A 294 -4.11 -20.27 5.28
C GLU A 294 -4.22 -21.61 4.56
N ARG A 295 -3.07 -22.18 4.21
CA ARG A 295 -3.02 -23.56 3.75
C ARG A 295 -2.97 -24.48 4.95
N THR A 296 -4.09 -25.14 5.26
CA THR A 296 -4.28 -25.93 6.47
C THR A 296 -3.44 -27.21 6.51
N GLN A 297 -2.98 -27.71 5.36
CA GLN A 297 -2.18 -28.92 5.22
C GLN A 297 -0.93 -28.66 4.37
N ALA A 298 -0.07 -27.75 4.83
CA ALA A 298 1.19 -27.48 4.17
C ALA A 298 2.29 -28.40 4.72
N ILE A 299 3.15 -28.91 3.83
CA ILE A 299 4.41 -29.54 4.23
C ILE A 299 5.49 -28.44 4.14
N LEU A 300 6.03 -28.07 5.30
CA LEU A 300 7.09 -27.07 5.40
C LEU A 300 8.44 -27.79 5.45
N ALA A 301 9.25 -27.64 4.41
CA ALA A 301 10.59 -28.22 4.32
C ALA A 301 11.65 -27.14 4.54
N PRO A 302 12.63 -27.33 5.45
CA PRO A 302 13.77 -26.44 5.60
C PRO A 302 14.49 -26.22 4.26
N GLN A 303 14.87 -24.99 3.97
CA GLN A 303 15.52 -24.63 2.68
C GLN A 303 16.80 -25.43 2.45
N GLN A 304 17.52 -25.75 3.50
CA GLN A 304 18.78 -26.53 3.47
C GLN A 304 18.59 -27.95 2.91
N GLY A 305 17.38 -28.54 3.07
CA GLY A 305 17.07 -29.88 2.56
C GLY A 305 16.61 -29.92 1.09
N ILE A 306 16.45 -28.76 0.45
CA ILE A 306 15.98 -28.65 -0.94
C ILE A 306 17.13 -28.17 -1.83
N SER A 307 17.52 -29.01 -2.78
CA SER A 307 18.56 -28.72 -3.77
C SER A 307 17.93 -28.56 -5.16
N ARG A 308 18.67 -28.00 -6.11
CA ARG A 308 18.25 -27.94 -7.52
C ARG A 308 19.17 -28.82 -8.37
N ASP A 309 18.57 -29.63 -9.24
CA ASP A 309 19.33 -30.42 -10.18
C ASP A 309 19.91 -29.55 -11.33
N ALA A 310 20.74 -30.17 -12.19
CA ALA A 310 21.33 -29.47 -13.32
C ALA A 310 20.30 -28.89 -14.33
N ARG A 311 19.05 -29.31 -14.24
CA ARG A 311 17.94 -28.81 -15.06
C ARG A 311 17.10 -27.76 -14.32
N GLY A 312 17.54 -27.34 -13.13
CA GLY A 312 16.85 -26.35 -12.30
C GLY A 312 15.65 -26.89 -11.50
N ARG A 313 15.35 -28.18 -11.57
CA ARG A 313 14.21 -28.78 -10.84
C ARG A 313 14.57 -28.96 -9.38
N ALA A 314 13.63 -28.66 -8.50
CA ALA A 314 13.84 -28.86 -7.08
C ALA A 314 13.86 -30.37 -6.73
N THR A 315 14.82 -30.77 -5.90
CA THR A 315 15.01 -32.15 -5.44
C THR A 315 15.23 -32.16 -3.93
N ALA A 316 14.82 -33.22 -3.29
CA ALA A 316 15.02 -33.47 -1.86
C ALA A 316 15.60 -34.88 -1.67
N MET A 317 16.50 -35.01 -0.70
CA MET A 317 16.98 -36.30 -0.24
C MET A 317 16.26 -36.70 1.04
N VAL A 318 15.63 -37.86 1.04
CA VAL A 318 14.90 -38.39 2.18
C VAL A 318 15.50 -39.75 2.59
N VAL A 319 15.39 -40.09 3.87
CA VAL A 319 15.75 -41.40 4.35
C VAL A 319 14.59 -42.37 4.10
N GLY A 320 14.79 -43.31 3.20
CA GLY A 320 13.82 -44.35 2.86
C GLY A 320 13.94 -45.57 3.76
N LYS A 321 13.40 -46.72 3.27
CA LYS A 321 13.49 -48.01 3.95
C LYS A 321 14.97 -48.46 4.07
N ASP A 322 15.28 -49.14 5.13
CA ASP A 322 16.63 -49.64 5.45
C ASP A 322 17.69 -48.54 5.56
N ASN A 323 17.30 -47.34 5.96
CA ASN A 323 18.16 -46.15 6.06
C ASN A 323 18.88 -45.79 4.74
N LYS A 324 18.32 -46.12 3.58
CA LYS A 324 18.85 -45.77 2.30
C LYS A 324 18.36 -44.40 1.83
N VAL A 325 19.25 -43.59 1.28
CA VAL A 325 18.94 -42.28 0.71
C VAL A 325 18.14 -42.42 -0.57
N GLU A 326 16.97 -41.80 -0.59
CA GLU A 326 16.14 -41.66 -1.79
C GLU A 326 16.16 -40.20 -2.25
N MET A 327 16.44 -39.96 -3.53
CA MET A 327 16.28 -38.63 -4.13
C MET A 327 14.88 -38.55 -4.74
N ARG A 328 14.12 -37.56 -4.30
CA ARG A 328 12.77 -37.29 -4.83
C ARG A 328 12.72 -35.94 -5.50
N GLN A 329 12.04 -35.86 -6.62
CA GLN A 329 11.70 -34.59 -7.25
C GLN A 329 10.55 -33.98 -6.48
N VAL A 330 10.67 -32.69 -6.13
CA VAL A 330 9.68 -31.97 -5.34
C VAL A 330 9.21 -30.72 -6.11
N THR A 331 7.97 -30.34 -5.87
CA THR A 331 7.46 -29.05 -6.34
C THR A 331 7.35 -28.14 -5.13
N VAL A 332 8.04 -27.01 -5.19
CA VAL A 332 7.99 -25.98 -4.14
C VAL A 332 7.22 -24.77 -4.68
N ASP A 333 6.41 -24.16 -3.84
CA ASP A 333 5.61 -22.97 -4.15
C ASP A 333 6.39 -21.70 -3.74
N ARG A 334 6.31 -21.32 -2.48
CA ARG A 334 6.96 -20.12 -1.93
C ARG A 334 7.68 -20.44 -0.63
N ALA A 335 8.61 -19.54 -0.25
CA ALA A 335 9.30 -19.62 1.01
C ALA A 335 8.52 -18.89 2.12
N ILE A 336 8.50 -19.45 3.32
CA ILE A 336 8.03 -18.81 4.54
C ILE A 336 9.18 -18.87 5.56
N GLY A 337 9.80 -17.73 5.83
CA GLY A 337 11.00 -17.69 6.66
C GLY A 337 12.13 -18.53 6.04
N ASP A 338 12.60 -19.52 6.80
CA ASP A 338 13.66 -20.47 6.43
C ASP A 338 13.18 -21.77 5.78
N LYS A 339 11.84 -21.89 5.52
CA LYS A 339 11.21 -23.11 4.99
C LYS A 339 10.55 -22.87 3.64
N TRP A 340 10.50 -23.90 2.79
CA TRP A 340 9.71 -23.94 1.58
C TRP A 340 8.36 -24.62 1.82
N ILE A 341 7.28 -24.09 1.24
CA ILE A 341 6.03 -24.83 1.09
C ILE A 341 6.19 -25.83 -0.04
N VAL A 342 6.09 -27.12 0.30
CA VAL A 342 6.16 -28.22 -0.69
C VAL A 342 4.74 -28.63 -1.06
N THR A 343 4.42 -28.59 -2.35
CA THR A 343 3.11 -28.95 -2.90
C THR A 343 3.03 -30.39 -3.38
N SER A 344 4.17 -30.99 -3.77
CA SER A 344 4.23 -32.39 -4.20
C SER A 344 5.63 -32.96 -4.03
N GLY A 345 5.70 -34.30 -3.95
CA GLY A 345 6.97 -35.05 -3.90
C GLY A 345 7.38 -35.48 -2.48
N LEU A 346 6.86 -34.88 -1.43
CA LEU A 346 7.08 -35.26 -0.02
C LEU A 346 5.75 -35.59 0.67
N LYS A 347 5.82 -36.40 1.71
CA LYS A 347 4.66 -36.80 2.53
C LYS A 347 4.92 -36.50 4.02
N PRO A 348 3.86 -36.27 4.80
CA PRO A 348 4.00 -36.23 6.28
C PRO A 348 4.63 -37.50 6.78
N GLY A 349 5.60 -37.36 7.68
CA GLY A 349 6.39 -38.48 8.23
C GLY A 349 7.70 -38.77 7.47
N ASP A 350 7.92 -38.23 6.30
CA ASP A 350 9.20 -38.35 5.60
C ASP A 350 10.32 -37.68 6.40
N GLN A 351 11.48 -38.35 6.46
CA GLN A 351 12.70 -37.84 7.10
C GLN A 351 13.54 -37.12 6.04
N LEU A 352 13.44 -35.80 6.00
CA LEU A 352 14.21 -34.98 5.07
C LEU A 352 15.63 -34.78 5.59
N ILE A 353 16.62 -35.03 4.74
CA ILE A 353 18.04 -34.79 5.06
C ILE A 353 18.33 -33.32 4.89
N VAL A 354 18.78 -32.66 5.96
CA VAL A 354 19.11 -31.22 5.97
C VAL A 354 20.61 -30.96 6.18
N GLU A 355 21.35 -31.96 6.70
CA GLU A 355 22.80 -31.89 6.92
C GLU A 355 23.50 -33.16 6.41
N GLY A 356 24.75 -33.00 5.99
CA GLY A 356 25.54 -34.12 5.47
C GLY A 356 25.27 -34.42 4.00
N LEU A 357 24.68 -33.49 3.25
CA LEU A 357 24.32 -33.64 1.83
C LEU A 357 25.55 -33.71 0.88
N VAL A 358 26.71 -33.23 1.33
CA VAL A 358 27.94 -33.19 0.54
C VAL A 358 28.42 -34.61 0.29
N ASN A 359 28.59 -34.99 -0.98
CA ASN A 359 28.99 -36.33 -1.47
C ASN A 359 27.99 -37.47 -1.21
N LEU A 360 26.76 -37.15 -0.79
CA LEU A 360 25.72 -38.14 -0.57
C LEU A 360 25.11 -38.57 -1.91
N ARG A 361 25.04 -39.88 -2.15
CA ARG A 361 24.45 -40.44 -3.38
C ARG A 361 23.16 -41.18 -3.07
N PRO A 362 22.19 -41.20 -3.99
CA PRO A 362 21.03 -42.07 -3.86
C PRO A 362 21.44 -43.53 -3.68
N GLY A 363 20.79 -44.25 -2.77
CA GLY A 363 21.10 -45.64 -2.45
C GLY A 363 22.17 -45.84 -1.37
N THR A 364 22.84 -44.76 -0.91
CA THR A 364 23.81 -44.86 0.21
C THR A 364 23.05 -45.13 1.52
N VAL A 365 23.54 -46.08 2.31
CA VAL A 365 23.04 -46.33 3.70
C VAL A 365 23.61 -45.25 4.62
N VAL A 366 22.74 -44.58 5.36
CA VAL A 366 23.09 -43.49 6.28
C VAL A 366 22.63 -43.74 7.69
N LYS A 367 23.25 -43.08 8.65
CA LYS A 367 22.81 -43.09 10.04
C LYS A 367 22.06 -41.78 10.33
N PRO A 368 20.70 -41.79 10.38
CA PRO A 368 19.94 -40.59 10.67
C PRO A 368 20.16 -40.16 12.12
N GLY A 369 20.35 -38.85 12.32
CA GLY A 369 20.48 -38.20 13.62
C GLY A 369 19.70 -36.86 13.64
N ALA A 370 19.53 -36.25 14.78
CA ALA A 370 18.99 -34.92 14.89
C ALA A 370 19.96 -33.93 14.24
N PRO A 371 19.44 -32.88 13.50
CA PRO A 371 20.30 -31.85 12.97
C PRO A 371 21.01 -31.08 14.07
N GLN A 372 22.29 -30.80 13.91
CA GLN A 372 23.02 -29.98 14.84
C GLN A 372 22.51 -28.53 14.64
N GLN A 373 21.93 -27.95 15.68
CA GLN A 373 21.60 -26.51 15.65
C GLN A 373 22.91 -25.75 15.58
N VAL A 374 23.21 -25.20 14.39
CA VAL A 374 24.22 -24.16 14.30
C VAL A 374 23.59 -22.91 14.95
N THR A 375 23.84 -22.77 16.27
CA THR A 375 23.66 -21.47 16.92
C THR A 375 24.53 -20.49 16.15
N ALA A 376 23.91 -19.51 15.51
CA ALA A 376 24.64 -18.38 14.94
C ALA A 376 25.57 -17.82 16.06
N PRO A 377 26.85 -17.57 15.77
CA PRO A 377 27.69 -16.95 16.78
C PRO A 377 27.06 -15.61 17.13
N GLU A 378 26.58 -15.48 18.35
CA GLU A 378 26.33 -14.17 18.96
C GLU A 378 27.64 -13.40 18.83
N GLY A 379 27.61 -12.39 17.95
CA GLY A 379 28.74 -11.48 17.78
C GLY A 379 29.00 -10.71 19.07
N GLY A 380 29.67 -11.36 19.98
CA GLY A 380 30.32 -10.69 21.09
C GLY A 380 31.42 -9.81 20.54
N VAL A 381 31.10 -8.54 20.31
CA VAL A 381 32.10 -7.49 20.16
C VAL A 381 32.74 -7.33 21.53
N ALA A 382 33.84 -8.07 21.76
CA ALA A 382 34.73 -7.81 22.87
C ALA A 382 35.33 -6.41 22.68
N ALA A 383 34.87 -5.50 23.51
CA ALA A 383 35.51 -4.19 23.68
C ALA A 383 36.96 -4.41 24.19
N GLN A 384 37.90 -4.41 23.30
CA GLN A 384 39.31 -4.26 23.67
C GLN A 384 39.61 -2.82 24.03
N GLY A 385 40.14 -2.70 25.21
CA GLY A 385 40.39 -1.52 25.98
C GLY A 385 41.22 -0.45 25.31
N GLY A 386 40.99 0.71 25.82
CA GLY A 386 41.57 1.98 25.44
C GLY A 386 43.08 2.02 25.34
N ALA A 387 43.51 2.65 24.28
CA ALA A 387 44.79 3.36 24.25
C ALA A 387 44.48 4.85 24.05
N LYS A 388 44.84 5.60 25.10
CA LYS A 388 44.77 7.02 25.21
C LYS A 388 45.86 7.63 24.30
N PRO A 389 45.58 8.54 23.36
CA PRO A 389 46.62 9.29 22.71
C PRO A 389 47.02 10.47 23.59
N ALA A 390 48.36 10.63 23.77
CA ALA A 390 49.02 11.68 24.46
C ALA A 390 48.86 13.02 23.72
N ALA A 391 48.74 14.07 24.51
CA ALA A 391 48.77 15.46 24.09
C ALA A 391 50.10 15.81 23.40
N ALA A 392 50.03 16.42 22.23
CA ALA A 392 51.11 17.20 21.65
C ALA A 392 50.68 18.67 21.61
N GLN A 393 51.40 19.47 22.39
CA GLN A 393 51.35 20.92 22.40
C GLN A 393 52.09 21.50 21.18
N GLY A 394 51.61 22.63 20.73
CA GLY A 394 52.46 23.70 20.20
C GLY A 394 52.43 23.89 18.70
N ALA A 395 51.85 24.95 18.23
CA ALA A 395 52.54 26.15 17.81
C ALA A 395 51.60 27.07 17.01
N SER A 396 51.49 28.27 17.48
CA SER A 396 50.97 29.45 16.80
C SER A 396 51.72 29.72 15.48
N ASN A 397 50.99 30.14 14.43
CA ASN A 397 51.49 31.30 13.69
C ASN A 397 50.35 32.03 12.95
N ALA A 398 50.42 33.32 13.12
CA ALA A 398 49.63 34.37 12.49
C ALA A 398 50.08 34.59 11.02
N GLY A 399 49.20 35.24 10.23
CA GLY A 399 49.51 35.81 8.91
C GLY A 399 48.22 35.93 8.13
N GLU A 400 47.52 36.98 8.24
CA GLU A 400 47.38 38.19 7.39
C GLU A 400 47.06 37.97 5.90
N ALA A 401 45.99 38.64 5.54
CA ALA A 401 45.71 39.40 4.30
C ALA A 401 45.41 38.69 2.97
N HIS A 402 44.24 38.70 2.47
CA HIS A 402 43.65 39.68 1.49
C HIS A 402 42.18 39.36 1.29
#